data_540cbcf4d82daf0e158a2b626e6dfdac
#
_entry.id   540cbcf4d82daf0e158a2b626e6dfdac
#
_cell.length_a   1.000
_cell.length_b   1.000
_cell.length_c   1.000
_cell.angle_alpha   90.00
_cell.angle_beta   90.00
_cell.angle_gamma   90.00
#
_symmetry.space_group_name_H-M   'P 1'
#
loop_
_entity.id
_entity.type
_entity.pdbx_description
1 polymer ?
#
loop_
_entity_poly.entity_id
_entity_poly.type
_entity_poly.pdbx_seq_one_letter_code
_entity_poly.pdbx_strand_id
1 'polypeptide(L)'
;MNQLTRQWRGACAAFTLVELLVVISLVALLIGLAVPATSGTLKANQISMGIQTVVDELSVARQTALAHNRIVEVRFYKFNTPERMASTEEVAALQTFLFDETNTIAKPVGEVKHLPHGAVVSDDPSLSSILSASQVKTWTDADPKVPLMRGIDVAYTAYRIRFRPDGATDLGTGEWFLTVHGSKDTGSPPPNHATIQIDPYNGSLRLYRPG
;
A
#
# COMPACT_ATOMS: atom_id res chain seq x y z
N MET A 1 -42.06 34.07 -62.33
CA MET A 1 -40.76 33.60 -61.84
C MET A 1 -41.00 32.68 -60.71
N ASN A 2 -41.04 31.36 -61.01
CA ASN A 2 -41.29 30.28 -60.02
C ASN A 2 -39.96 29.76 -59.52
N GLN A 3 -39.67 29.95 -58.24
CA GLN A 3 -38.52 29.36 -57.53
C GLN A 3 -38.94 27.97 -57.04
N LEU A 4 -38.41 26.91 -57.66
CA LEU A 4 -38.57 25.53 -57.22
C LEU A 4 -37.68 25.28 -56.03
N THR A 5 -38.23 25.24 -54.82
CA THR A 5 -37.53 24.76 -53.61
C THR A 5 -37.38 23.26 -53.67
N ARG A 6 -36.16 22.81 -53.91
CA ARG A 6 -35.76 21.40 -53.90
C ARG A 6 -35.63 20.91 -52.47
N GLN A 7 -36.69 20.28 -51.95
CA GLN A 7 -36.63 19.61 -50.65
C GLN A 7 -35.71 18.38 -50.74
N TRP A 8 -34.61 18.44 -50.06
CA TRP A 8 -33.78 17.28 -49.81
C TRP A 8 -34.49 16.39 -48.76
N ARG A 9 -35.15 15.35 -49.19
CA ARG A 9 -35.62 14.28 -48.32
C ARG A 9 -34.41 13.41 -47.98
N GLY A 10 -33.74 13.66 -46.84
CA GLY A 10 -32.76 12.76 -46.30
C GLY A 10 -33.48 11.42 -45.97
N ALA A 11 -33.14 10.38 -46.69
CA ALA A 11 -33.55 9.05 -46.33
C ALA A 11 -32.94 8.68 -44.97
N CYS A 12 -33.73 8.69 -43.90
CA CYS A 12 -33.35 8.10 -42.64
C CYS A 12 -33.29 6.58 -42.87
N ALA A 13 -32.09 6.05 -43.06
CA ALA A 13 -31.88 4.59 -43.06
C ALA A 13 -32.18 4.09 -41.64
N ALA A 14 -33.27 3.35 -41.48
CA ALA A 14 -33.59 2.69 -40.25
C ALA A 14 -32.66 1.48 -40.06
N PHE A 15 -32.03 1.40 -38.90
CA PHE A 15 -31.19 0.26 -38.53
C PHE A 15 -31.98 -1.03 -38.54
N THR A 16 -31.44 -2.07 -39.16
CA THR A 16 -32.05 -3.41 -39.13
C THR A 16 -31.76 -4.08 -37.80
N LEU A 17 -32.68 -4.92 -37.34
CA LEU A 17 -32.54 -5.71 -36.11
C LEU A 17 -31.31 -6.59 -36.15
N VAL A 18 -30.96 -7.12 -37.33
CA VAL A 18 -29.78 -7.96 -37.56
C VAL A 18 -28.52 -7.13 -37.40
N GLU A 19 -28.47 -5.90 -37.90
CA GLU A 19 -27.30 -5.02 -37.78
C GLU A 19 -27.03 -4.65 -36.31
N LEU A 20 -28.08 -4.39 -35.54
CA LEU A 20 -27.96 -4.17 -34.11
C LEU A 20 -27.45 -5.42 -33.39
N LEU A 21 -27.94 -6.61 -33.75
CA LEU A 21 -27.53 -7.88 -33.16
C LEU A 21 -26.05 -8.18 -33.43
N VAL A 22 -25.56 -7.91 -34.65
CA VAL A 22 -24.15 -8.08 -35.01
C VAL A 22 -23.29 -7.13 -34.21
N VAL A 23 -23.67 -5.86 -34.07
CA VAL A 23 -22.91 -4.87 -33.31
C VAL A 23 -22.79 -5.27 -31.84
N ILE A 24 -23.90 -5.63 -31.17
CA ILE A 24 -23.85 -6.05 -29.76
C ILE A 24 -23.00 -7.33 -29.57
N SER A 25 -23.05 -8.25 -30.52
CA SER A 25 -22.24 -9.48 -30.48
C SER A 25 -20.75 -9.18 -30.59
N LEU A 26 -20.36 -8.26 -31.49
CA LEU A 26 -18.97 -7.81 -31.61
C LEU A 26 -18.49 -7.06 -30.37
N VAL A 27 -19.34 -6.17 -29.81
CA VAL A 27 -19.02 -5.44 -28.59
C VAL A 27 -18.84 -6.41 -27.41
N ALA A 28 -19.73 -7.39 -27.27
CA ALA A 28 -19.63 -8.41 -26.22
C ALA A 28 -18.33 -9.24 -26.36
N LEU A 29 -17.96 -9.60 -27.59
CA LEU A 29 -16.71 -10.30 -27.85
C LEU A 29 -15.49 -9.46 -27.47
N LEU A 30 -15.46 -8.17 -27.84
CA LEU A 30 -14.35 -7.27 -27.51
C LEU A 30 -14.23 -7.05 -25.99
N ILE A 31 -15.35 -6.88 -25.28
CA ILE A 31 -15.35 -6.76 -23.81
C ILE A 31 -14.81 -8.05 -23.18
N GLY A 32 -15.22 -9.22 -23.66
CA GLY A 32 -14.76 -10.52 -23.17
C GLY A 32 -13.25 -10.71 -23.28
N LEU A 33 -12.62 -10.15 -24.30
CA LEU A 33 -11.16 -10.21 -24.50
C LEU A 33 -10.39 -9.13 -23.68
N ALA A 34 -11.01 -7.98 -23.43
CA ALA A 34 -10.37 -6.86 -22.75
C ALA A 34 -10.23 -7.05 -21.23
N VAL A 35 -11.20 -7.66 -20.57
CA VAL A 35 -11.26 -7.82 -19.11
C VAL A 35 -10.05 -8.58 -18.51
N PRO A 36 -9.65 -9.75 -19.03
CA PRO A 36 -8.50 -10.47 -18.45
C PRO A 36 -7.17 -9.73 -18.62
N ALA A 37 -7.00 -8.92 -19.66
CA ALA A 37 -5.75 -8.20 -19.91
C ALA A 37 -5.48 -7.06 -18.90
N THR A 38 -6.51 -6.47 -18.32
CA THR A 38 -6.37 -5.31 -17.40
C THR A 38 -6.13 -5.71 -15.94
N SER A 39 -6.53 -6.90 -15.53
CA SER A 39 -6.44 -7.33 -14.12
C SER A 39 -5.00 -7.42 -13.59
N GLY A 40 -4.08 -7.92 -14.40
CA GLY A 40 -2.65 -8.01 -14.05
C GLY A 40 -1.98 -6.65 -13.88
N THR A 41 -2.30 -5.69 -14.75
CA THR A 41 -1.76 -4.33 -14.69
C THR A 41 -2.25 -3.58 -13.45
N LEU A 42 -3.54 -3.72 -13.11
CA LEU A 42 -4.10 -3.11 -11.91
C LEU A 42 -3.43 -3.64 -10.64
N LYS A 43 -3.20 -4.95 -10.54
CA LYS A 43 -2.50 -5.57 -9.42
C LYS A 43 -1.05 -5.06 -9.31
N ALA A 44 -0.32 -5.00 -10.42
CA ALA A 44 1.05 -4.49 -10.43
C ALA A 44 1.12 -3.02 -9.99
N ASN A 45 0.15 -2.19 -10.39
CA ASN A 45 0.04 -0.81 -9.95
C ASN A 45 -0.24 -0.69 -8.45
N GLN A 46 -1.15 -1.50 -7.91
CA GLN A 46 -1.45 -1.51 -6.47
C GLN A 46 -0.21 -1.86 -5.64
N ILE A 47 0.56 -2.86 -6.05
CA ILE A 47 1.82 -3.23 -5.39
C ILE A 47 2.82 -2.08 -5.49
N SER A 48 2.97 -1.46 -6.67
CA SER A 48 3.88 -0.33 -6.86
C SER A 48 3.52 0.87 -5.99
N MET A 49 2.24 1.19 -5.87
CA MET A 49 1.74 2.24 -4.96
C MET A 49 1.98 1.86 -3.49
N GLY A 50 1.80 0.59 -3.12
CA GLY A 50 2.10 0.10 -1.76
C GLY A 50 3.57 0.25 -1.40
N ILE A 51 4.46 -0.13 -2.32
CA ILE A 51 5.92 0.05 -2.16
C ILE A 51 6.26 1.53 -1.96
N GLN A 52 5.72 2.40 -2.83
CA GLN A 52 5.96 3.84 -2.74
C GLN A 52 5.48 4.41 -1.41
N THR A 53 4.28 4.01 -0.94
CA THR A 53 3.74 4.44 0.35
C THR A 53 4.68 4.08 1.51
N VAL A 54 5.25 2.86 1.52
CA VAL A 54 6.19 2.44 2.57
C VAL A 54 7.50 3.21 2.49
N VAL A 55 8.07 3.38 1.29
CA VAL A 55 9.33 4.13 1.09
C VAL A 55 9.18 5.59 1.48
N ASP A 56 8.08 6.22 1.08
CA ASP A 56 7.81 7.63 1.38
C ASP A 56 7.66 7.84 2.89
N GLU A 57 6.88 6.99 3.57
CA GLU A 57 6.66 7.12 5.01
C GLU A 57 7.94 6.91 5.82
N LEU A 58 8.76 5.93 5.46
CA LEU A 58 10.07 5.71 6.08
C LEU A 58 11.02 6.89 5.82
N SER A 59 11.00 7.45 4.60
CA SER A 59 11.81 8.61 4.23
C SER A 59 11.39 9.86 5.00
N VAL A 60 10.08 10.10 5.12
CA VAL A 60 9.51 11.20 5.92
C VAL A 60 9.87 11.03 7.38
N ALA A 61 9.76 9.83 7.93
CA ALA A 61 10.11 9.55 9.31
C ALA A 61 11.58 9.88 9.60
N ARG A 62 12.50 9.43 8.74
CA ARG A 62 13.93 9.74 8.86
C ARG A 62 14.20 11.26 8.77
N GLN A 63 13.60 11.94 7.78
CA GLN A 63 13.73 13.40 7.63
C GLN A 63 13.17 14.15 8.83
N THR A 64 12.04 13.70 9.37
CA THR A 64 11.42 14.27 10.58
C THR A 64 12.33 14.12 11.79
N ALA A 65 12.98 12.95 11.95
CA ALA A 65 13.92 12.72 13.03
C ALA A 65 15.13 13.69 12.97
N LEU A 66 15.71 13.86 11.79
CA LEU A 66 16.80 14.80 11.54
C LEU A 66 16.36 16.26 11.77
N ALA A 67 15.22 16.66 11.23
CA ALA A 67 14.73 18.05 11.27
C ALA A 67 14.34 18.49 12.69
N HIS A 68 13.73 17.61 13.47
CA HIS A 68 13.28 17.91 14.83
C HIS A 68 14.30 17.55 15.91
N ASN A 69 15.41 16.89 15.55
CA ASN A 69 16.41 16.36 16.48
C ASN A 69 15.77 15.48 17.57
N ARG A 70 14.82 14.60 17.17
CA ARG A 70 14.04 13.73 18.07
C ARG A 70 13.88 12.33 17.50
N ILE A 71 13.52 11.39 18.36
CA ILE A 71 13.16 10.04 17.94
C ILE A 71 11.84 10.08 17.18
N VAL A 72 11.82 9.41 16.04
CA VAL A 72 10.62 9.17 15.24
C VAL A 72 10.41 7.67 15.08
N GLU A 73 9.22 7.20 15.39
CA GLU A 73 8.85 5.79 15.31
C GLU A 73 7.84 5.59 14.18
N VAL A 74 8.12 4.63 13.30
CA VAL A 74 7.16 4.13 12.31
C VAL A 74 6.58 2.83 12.81
N ARG A 75 5.27 2.73 12.85
CA ARG A 75 4.53 1.52 13.23
C ARG A 75 3.86 0.91 12.02
N PHE A 76 4.03 -0.38 11.88
CA PHE A 76 3.35 -1.22 10.89
C PHE A 76 2.27 -2.00 11.61
N TYR A 77 1.04 -1.89 11.17
CA TYR A 77 -0.12 -2.50 11.80
C TYR A 77 -0.55 -3.77 11.06
N LYS A 78 -0.59 -4.86 11.80
CA LYS A 78 -1.12 -6.15 11.37
C LYS A 78 -2.52 -6.32 11.98
N PHE A 79 -3.52 -6.46 11.15
CA PHE A 79 -4.92 -6.55 11.56
C PHE A 79 -5.77 -7.22 10.47
N ASN A 80 -6.95 -7.66 10.87
CA ASN A 80 -7.95 -8.19 9.94
C ASN A 80 -8.96 -7.11 9.61
N THR A 81 -9.09 -6.76 8.32
CA THR A 81 -10.11 -5.84 7.84
C THR A 81 -11.19 -6.59 7.08
N PRO A 82 -12.46 -6.49 7.49
CA PRO A 82 -13.58 -7.07 6.74
C PRO A 82 -13.63 -6.59 5.28
N GLU A 83 -13.23 -5.35 5.03
CA GLU A 83 -13.20 -4.73 3.71
C GLU A 83 -12.19 -5.39 2.75
N ARG A 84 -11.13 -5.99 3.26
CA ARG A 84 -10.13 -6.69 2.44
C ARG A 84 -10.52 -8.13 2.13
N MET A 85 -11.61 -8.64 2.73
CA MET A 85 -12.03 -10.05 2.62
C MET A 85 -10.88 -11.03 2.95
N ALA A 86 -9.90 -10.58 3.73
CA ALA A 86 -8.80 -11.42 4.17
C ALA A 86 -9.30 -12.32 5.29
N SER A 87 -9.05 -13.62 5.17
CA SER A 87 -9.33 -14.59 6.23
C SER A 87 -8.26 -14.57 7.34
N THR A 88 -7.17 -13.85 7.11
CA THR A 88 -5.99 -13.76 7.98
C THR A 88 -5.62 -12.30 8.22
N GLU A 89 -4.98 -12.03 9.35
CA GLU A 89 -4.41 -10.72 9.63
C GLU A 89 -3.27 -10.41 8.67
N GLU A 90 -3.25 -9.19 8.13
CA GLU A 90 -2.24 -8.70 7.19
C GLU A 90 -1.62 -7.40 7.68
N VAL A 91 -0.34 -7.18 7.38
CA VAL A 91 0.32 -5.89 7.63
C VAL A 91 -0.01 -4.94 6.50
N ALA A 92 -0.97 -4.07 6.74
CA ALA A 92 -1.65 -3.31 5.70
C ALA A 92 -1.79 -1.81 5.97
N ALA A 93 -1.25 -1.33 7.07
CA ALA A 93 -1.21 0.09 7.39
C ALA A 93 0.06 0.44 8.16
N LEU A 94 0.45 1.71 8.09
CA LEU A 94 1.58 2.26 8.83
C LEU A 94 1.28 3.69 9.29
N GLN A 95 1.96 4.13 10.34
CA GLN A 95 1.83 5.49 10.86
C GLN A 95 3.12 5.92 11.54
N THR A 96 3.47 7.19 11.38
CA THR A 96 4.66 7.81 11.95
C THR A 96 4.31 8.58 13.22
N PHE A 97 5.17 8.47 14.24
CA PHE A 97 5.04 9.13 15.53
C PHE A 97 6.33 9.87 15.88
N LEU A 98 6.19 11.11 16.30
CA LEU A 98 7.29 11.92 16.85
C LEU A 98 7.24 11.83 18.38
N PHE A 99 8.36 11.49 19.01
CA PHE A 99 8.50 11.49 20.46
C PHE A 99 8.76 12.89 21.00
N ASP A 100 8.37 13.12 22.24
CA ASP A 100 8.72 14.33 23.00
C ASP A 100 10.21 14.34 23.38
N GLU A 101 10.68 15.43 24.01
CA GLU A 101 12.06 15.57 24.43
C GLU A 101 12.49 14.54 25.49
N THR A 102 11.55 14.02 26.23
CA THR A 102 11.76 13.00 27.27
C THR A 102 11.68 11.57 26.72
N ASN A 103 11.37 11.40 25.46
CA ASN A 103 11.13 10.11 24.79
C ASN A 103 10.06 9.26 25.47
N THR A 104 9.09 9.91 26.11
CA THR A 104 8.02 9.23 26.84
C THR A 104 6.68 9.29 26.16
N ILE A 105 6.37 10.36 25.45
CA ILE A 105 5.10 10.57 24.76
C ILE A 105 5.30 10.61 23.25
N ALA A 106 4.59 9.75 22.56
CA ALA A 106 4.58 9.72 21.09
C ALA A 106 3.32 10.45 20.56
N LYS A 107 3.52 11.38 19.62
CA LYS A 107 2.43 12.09 18.92
C LYS A 107 2.43 11.67 17.45
N PRO A 108 1.27 11.39 16.84
CA PRO A 108 1.21 11.08 15.42
C PRO A 108 1.67 12.30 14.59
N VAL A 109 2.49 12.06 13.60
CA VAL A 109 2.96 13.09 12.65
C VAL A 109 1.97 13.27 11.50
N GLY A 110 1.08 12.32 11.30
CA GLY A 110 0.06 12.35 10.26
C GLY A 110 -1.02 11.30 10.54
N GLU A 111 -1.87 11.13 9.56
CA GLU A 111 -2.90 10.08 9.61
C GLU A 111 -2.30 8.71 9.30
N VAL A 112 -3.04 7.66 9.68
CA VAL A 112 -2.71 6.28 9.30
C VAL A 112 -2.69 6.16 7.79
N LYS A 113 -1.60 5.65 7.24
CA LYS A 113 -1.44 5.36 5.81
C LYS A 113 -1.82 3.90 5.57
N HIS A 114 -2.94 3.70 4.92
CA HIS A 114 -3.36 2.37 4.47
C HIS A 114 -2.68 2.02 3.15
N LEU A 115 -2.14 0.81 3.05
CA LEU A 115 -1.67 0.30 1.77
C LEU A 115 -2.86 0.08 0.82
N PRO A 116 -2.68 0.23 -0.49
CA PRO A 116 -3.72 -0.06 -1.47
C PRO A 116 -4.28 -1.47 -1.31
N HIS A 117 -5.56 -1.66 -1.64
CA HIS A 117 -6.15 -2.99 -1.66
C HIS A 117 -5.32 -3.95 -2.50
N GLY A 118 -4.97 -5.09 -1.94
CA GLY A 118 -4.15 -6.10 -2.60
C GLY A 118 -2.64 -5.94 -2.45
N ALA A 119 -2.14 -4.90 -1.77
CA ALA A 119 -0.73 -4.78 -1.38
C ALA A 119 -0.57 -4.95 0.14
N VAL A 120 0.40 -5.73 0.57
CA VAL A 120 0.72 -6.00 1.98
C VAL A 120 2.23 -6.02 2.19
N VAL A 121 2.66 -5.76 3.42
CA VAL A 121 4.03 -6.07 3.84
C VAL A 121 4.03 -7.50 4.38
N SER A 122 4.97 -8.31 3.90
CA SER A 122 5.14 -9.68 4.42
C SER A 122 5.51 -9.65 5.90
N ASP A 123 4.84 -10.45 6.71
CA ASP A 123 5.19 -10.69 8.12
C ASP A 123 6.04 -11.95 8.32
N ASP A 124 6.41 -12.62 7.22
CA ASP A 124 7.36 -13.73 7.25
C ASP A 124 8.77 -13.20 7.56
N PRO A 125 9.43 -13.63 8.64
CA PRO A 125 10.78 -13.18 9.01
C PRO A 125 11.83 -13.40 7.91
N SER A 126 11.64 -14.37 7.02
CA SER A 126 12.52 -14.62 5.88
C SER A 126 12.38 -13.58 4.77
N LEU A 127 11.24 -12.87 4.71
CA LEU A 127 10.91 -11.85 3.73
C LEU A 127 10.90 -10.44 4.33
N SER A 128 10.82 -10.32 5.66
CA SER A 128 10.79 -9.03 6.36
C SER A 128 11.43 -9.17 7.74
N SER A 129 12.75 -9.02 7.80
CA SER A 129 13.51 -9.15 9.05
C SER A 129 13.11 -8.11 10.11
N ILE A 130 12.63 -6.94 9.69
CA ILE A 130 12.17 -5.86 10.59
C ILE A 130 10.90 -6.24 11.33
N LEU A 131 10.03 -7.05 10.74
CA LEU A 131 8.77 -7.50 11.34
C LEU A 131 8.96 -8.79 12.17
N SER A 132 10.14 -8.96 12.76
CA SER A 132 10.41 -10.10 13.62
C SER A 132 9.76 -9.95 15.00
N ALA A 133 9.60 -11.08 15.70
CA ALA A 133 8.98 -11.11 17.03
C ALA A 133 9.68 -10.20 18.07
N SER A 134 10.98 -9.93 17.90
CA SER A 134 11.74 -9.01 18.77
C SER A 134 11.33 -7.53 18.63
N GLN A 135 10.70 -7.17 17.52
CA GLN A 135 10.21 -5.82 17.24
C GLN A 135 8.69 -5.67 17.50
N VAL A 136 8.01 -6.77 17.81
CA VAL A 136 6.58 -6.74 18.11
C VAL A 136 6.33 -6.04 19.43
N LYS A 137 5.46 -5.05 19.41
CA LYS A 137 4.77 -4.55 20.59
C LYS A 137 3.28 -4.69 20.38
N THR A 138 2.65 -5.52 21.19
CA THR A 138 1.19 -5.55 21.27
C THR A 138 0.74 -4.36 22.11
N TRP A 139 0.00 -3.46 21.51
CA TRP A 139 -0.58 -2.32 22.21
C TRP A 139 -1.98 -2.70 22.66
N THR A 140 -2.27 -2.55 23.95
CA THR A 140 -3.61 -2.69 24.49
C THR A 140 -4.18 -1.30 24.79
N ASP A 141 -5.50 -1.20 24.84
CA ASP A 141 -6.21 0.04 25.18
C ASP A 141 -5.78 0.67 26.53
N ALA A 142 -5.05 -0.11 27.35
CA ALA A 142 -4.57 0.31 28.66
C ALA A 142 -3.25 1.11 28.64
N ASP A 143 -2.59 1.28 27.47
CA ASP A 143 -1.38 2.10 27.41
C ASP A 143 -1.71 3.55 26.99
N PRO A 144 -1.85 4.48 27.98
CA PRO A 144 -2.26 5.87 27.71
C PRO A 144 -1.22 6.68 26.94
N LYS A 145 -0.02 6.15 26.75
CA LYS A 145 1.10 6.83 26.08
C LYS A 145 1.11 6.63 24.57
N VAL A 146 0.23 5.76 24.07
CA VAL A 146 0.19 5.40 22.66
C VAL A 146 -1.22 5.65 22.13
N PRO A 147 -1.39 6.63 21.24
CA PRO A 147 -2.68 6.82 20.60
C PRO A 147 -3.05 5.57 19.83
N LEU A 148 -4.25 5.06 20.08
CA LEU A 148 -4.84 3.97 19.33
C LEU A 148 -4.96 4.39 17.86
N MET A 149 -4.84 3.42 16.96
CA MET A 149 -5.11 3.63 15.55
C MET A 149 -6.60 3.96 15.38
N ARG A 150 -6.90 5.24 15.11
CA ARG A 150 -8.28 5.68 14.93
C ARG A 150 -8.91 4.99 13.71
N GLY A 151 -10.11 4.48 13.89
CA GLY A 151 -10.91 3.89 12.81
C GLY A 151 -10.75 2.38 12.66
N ILE A 152 -10.07 1.70 13.60
CA ILE A 152 -9.99 0.24 13.65
C ILE A 152 -10.44 -0.22 15.02
N ASP A 153 -11.68 -0.69 15.10
CA ASP A 153 -12.28 -1.29 16.31
C ASP A 153 -11.91 -2.79 16.47
N VAL A 154 -10.76 -3.18 15.95
CA VAL A 154 -10.30 -4.57 16.01
C VAL A 154 -8.94 -4.65 16.69
N ALA A 155 -8.67 -5.79 17.33
CA ALA A 155 -7.35 -6.07 17.88
C ALA A 155 -6.30 -6.05 16.75
N TYR A 156 -5.16 -5.46 17.00
CA TYR A 156 -4.06 -5.39 16.04
C TYR A 156 -2.72 -5.68 16.72
N THR A 157 -1.77 -6.15 15.92
CA THR A 157 -0.36 -6.26 16.30
C THR A 157 0.41 -5.12 15.63
N ALA A 158 1.28 -4.42 16.36
CA ALA A 158 2.11 -3.39 15.79
C ALA A 158 3.60 -3.77 15.87
N TYR A 159 4.26 -3.71 14.72
CA TYR A 159 5.71 -3.77 14.59
C TYR A 159 6.25 -2.35 14.51
N ARG A 160 7.47 -2.10 14.96
CA ARG A 160 8.03 -0.76 14.96
C ARG A 160 9.48 -0.71 14.48
N ILE A 161 9.85 0.44 13.93
CA ILE A 161 11.22 0.89 13.71
C ILE A 161 11.34 2.32 14.20
N ARG A 162 12.45 2.68 14.83
CA ARG A 162 12.74 4.04 15.26
C ARG A 162 13.91 4.62 14.49
N PHE A 163 13.74 5.86 14.06
CA PHE A 163 14.79 6.69 13.54
C PHE A 163 15.28 7.60 14.66
N ARG A 164 16.60 7.69 14.81
CA ARG A 164 17.26 8.55 15.78
C ARG A 164 17.51 9.94 15.20
N PRO A 165 17.81 10.95 16.05
CA PRO A 165 18.14 12.31 15.61
C PRO A 165 19.32 12.39 14.62
N ASP A 166 20.22 11.43 14.62
CA ASP A 166 21.36 11.32 13.69
C ASP A 166 20.97 10.67 12.34
N GLY A 167 19.70 10.28 12.18
CA GLY A 167 19.18 9.59 11.01
C GLY A 167 19.44 8.08 11.01
N ALA A 168 20.17 7.53 11.98
CA ALA A 168 20.34 6.10 12.17
C ALA A 168 19.05 5.47 12.73
N THR A 169 18.99 4.13 12.75
CA THR A 169 17.84 3.42 13.31
C THR A 169 18.18 2.79 14.66
N ASP A 170 17.15 2.31 15.38
CA ASP A 170 17.31 1.47 16.58
C ASP A 170 17.52 -0.01 16.26
N LEU A 171 17.63 -0.35 14.98
CA LEU A 171 17.93 -1.70 14.53
C LEU A 171 19.40 -2.03 14.82
N GLY A 172 19.64 -3.24 15.31
CA GLY A 172 20.99 -3.72 15.59
C GLY A 172 21.82 -3.94 14.32
N THR A 173 23.04 -4.46 14.54
CA THR A 173 23.90 -4.89 13.42
C THR A 173 23.25 -6.07 12.70
N GLY A 174 23.09 -6.00 11.39
CA GLY A 174 22.46 -7.05 10.58
C GLY A 174 21.88 -6.51 9.28
N GLU A 175 21.25 -7.41 8.54
CA GLU A 175 20.52 -7.07 7.33
C GLU A 175 19.04 -6.86 7.66
N TRP A 176 18.58 -5.65 7.42
CA TRP A 176 17.22 -5.24 7.74
C TRP A 176 16.45 -4.90 6.49
N PHE A 177 15.35 -5.58 6.28
CA PHE A 177 14.54 -5.43 5.08
C PHE A 177 13.06 -5.70 5.34
N LEU A 178 12.23 -5.12 4.46
CA LEU A 178 10.79 -5.30 4.36
C LEU A 178 10.45 -5.71 2.93
N THR A 179 9.58 -6.68 2.76
CA THR A 179 9.10 -7.09 1.44
C THR A 179 7.62 -6.76 1.29
N VAL A 180 7.30 -6.02 0.24
CA VAL A 180 5.92 -5.69 -0.16
C VAL A 180 5.53 -6.58 -1.33
N HIS A 181 4.36 -7.20 -1.24
CA HIS A 181 3.83 -8.10 -2.27
C HIS A 181 2.30 -8.04 -2.35
N GLY A 182 1.71 -8.80 -3.26
CA GLY A 182 0.25 -8.91 -3.35
C GLY A 182 -0.32 -9.80 -2.24
N SER A 183 -1.39 -9.38 -1.58
CA SER A 183 -2.00 -10.09 -0.44
C SER A 183 -2.45 -11.53 -0.77
N LYS A 184 -2.73 -11.81 -2.05
CA LYS A 184 -3.10 -13.15 -2.54
C LYS A 184 -1.95 -13.92 -3.15
N ASP A 185 -0.73 -13.35 -3.14
CA ASP A 185 0.43 -14.01 -3.71
C ASP A 185 1.01 -15.00 -2.72
N THR A 186 1.16 -16.24 -3.17
CA THR A 186 1.77 -17.34 -2.44
C THR A 186 3.14 -17.66 -3.02
N GLY A 187 4.04 -18.13 -2.19
CA GLY A 187 5.41 -18.47 -2.58
C GLY A 187 6.46 -17.73 -1.75
N SER A 188 7.68 -18.21 -1.76
CA SER A 188 8.80 -17.59 -1.05
C SER A 188 10.03 -17.57 -1.98
N PRO A 189 10.33 -16.41 -2.61
CA PRO A 189 9.59 -15.14 -2.55
C PRO A 189 8.29 -15.15 -3.40
N PRO A 190 7.30 -14.31 -3.02
CA PRO A 190 6.08 -14.17 -3.82
C PRO A 190 6.38 -13.58 -5.20
N PRO A 191 5.59 -13.93 -6.25
CA PRO A 191 5.73 -13.27 -7.53
C PRO A 191 5.41 -11.76 -7.40
N ASN A 192 6.05 -10.94 -8.21
CA ASN A 192 5.85 -9.49 -8.25
C ASN A 192 5.97 -8.81 -6.86
N HIS A 193 7.09 -9.03 -6.20
CA HIS A 193 7.42 -8.41 -4.92
C HIS A 193 8.48 -7.32 -5.09
N ALA A 194 8.66 -6.52 -4.05
CA ALA A 194 9.84 -5.65 -3.91
C ALA A 194 10.32 -5.64 -2.47
N THR A 195 11.62 -5.62 -2.31
CA THR A 195 12.28 -5.61 -1.01
C THR A 195 12.91 -4.24 -0.76
N ILE A 196 12.59 -3.64 0.36
CA ILE A 196 13.13 -2.37 0.84
C ILE A 196 14.16 -2.69 1.92
N GLN A 197 15.43 -2.51 1.62
CA GLN A 197 16.51 -2.65 2.59
C GLN A 197 16.71 -1.33 3.33
N ILE A 198 16.94 -1.40 4.64
CA ILE A 198 17.21 -0.26 5.51
C ILE A 198 18.62 -0.42 6.10
N ASP A 199 19.45 0.57 5.85
CA ASP A 199 20.78 0.64 6.50
C ASP A 199 20.60 1.08 7.96
N PRO A 200 20.97 0.27 8.96
CA PRO A 200 20.76 0.62 10.36
C PRO A 200 21.59 1.81 10.83
N TYR A 201 22.73 2.07 10.19
CA TYR A 201 23.67 3.10 10.64
C TYR A 201 23.31 4.51 10.19
N ASN A 202 22.67 4.64 9.05
CA ASN A 202 22.31 5.95 8.49
C ASN A 202 20.84 6.07 8.10
N GLY A 203 20.05 5.00 8.24
CA GLY A 203 18.62 4.96 7.88
C GLY A 203 18.33 5.12 6.40
N SER A 204 19.32 4.93 5.50
CA SER A 204 19.09 5.02 4.07
C SER A 204 18.32 3.82 3.57
N LEU A 205 17.48 4.05 2.56
CA LEU A 205 16.63 3.05 1.96
C LEU A 205 17.16 2.63 0.59
N ARG A 206 17.15 1.34 0.32
CA ARG A 206 17.44 0.78 -1.00
C ARG A 206 16.31 -0.12 -1.45
N LEU A 207 15.80 0.13 -2.64
CA LEU A 207 14.71 -0.65 -3.22
C LEU A 207 15.26 -1.67 -4.21
N TYR A 208 14.92 -2.93 -4.01
CA TYR A 208 15.21 -4.04 -4.90
C TYR A 208 13.91 -4.58 -5.47
N ARG A 209 13.84 -4.68 -6.78
CA ARG A 209 12.71 -5.28 -7.50
C ARG A 209 13.26 -6.33 -8.44
N PRO A 210 12.81 -7.60 -8.34
CA PRO A 210 13.15 -8.59 -9.34
C PRO A 210 12.62 -8.14 -10.70
N GLY A 211 13.43 -8.33 -11.76
CA GLY A 211 13.08 -8.00 -13.14
C GLY A 211 12.14 -9.04 -13.76
#